data_daf6b27fa94b149b449646ec9f1bb281
#
_entry.id   daf6b27fa94b149b449646ec9f1bb281
#
_cell.length_a   1.000
_cell.length_b   1.000
_cell.length_c   1.000
_cell.angle_alpha   90.00
_cell.angle_beta   90.00
_cell.angle_gamma   90.00
#
_symmetry.space_group_name_H-M   'P 1'
#
loop_
_entity.id
_entity.type
_entity.pdbx_description
1 polymer ?
#
loop_
_entity_poly.entity_id
_entity_poly.type
_entity_poly.pdbx_seq_one_letter_code
_entity_poly.pdbx_strand_id
1 'polypeptide(L)'
;MDYRKFSGFPDLYPEDIPGTSQWFYGHHASCSAYEVPEYKGNYEGTRLYIFNINGKVYEPFRQEKNVYLNPPVYSRERESFGILRFDFNKESIQAFEYAPEPEKLSLLIELPMSRFDDLDNI
;
A
#
# COMPACT_ATOMS: atom_id res chain seq x y z
N MET A 1 -17.02 -11.49 -13.26
CA MET A 1 -15.98 -11.28 -12.22
C MET A 1 -16.35 -12.02 -10.96
N ASP A 2 -15.51 -12.95 -10.58
CA ASP A 2 -15.75 -13.69 -9.35
C ASP A 2 -15.30 -12.86 -8.16
N TYR A 3 -16.26 -12.47 -7.35
CA TYR A 3 -15.93 -11.79 -6.11
C TYR A 3 -15.53 -12.86 -5.09
N ARG A 4 -14.22 -13.06 -4.97
CA ARG A 4 -13.72 -13.96 -3.94
C ARG A 4 -13.61 -13.20 -2.64
N LYS A 5 -14.26 -13.73 -1.63
CA LYS A 5 -14.15 -13.18 -0.30
C LYS A 5 -13.04 -13.92 0.41
N PHE A 6 -11.95 -13.19 0.71
CA PHE A 6 -10.84 -13.80 1.42
C PHE A 6 -11.16 -13.83 2.91
N SER A 7 -10.93 -15.01 3.51
CA SER A 7 -11.20 -15.22 4.92
C SER A 7 -10.38 -14.27 5.79
N GLY A 8 -11.02 -13.65 6.77
CA GLY A 8 -10.36 -12.72 7.68
C GLY A 8 -10.38 -11.27 7.26
N PHE A 9 -10.82 -10.98 6.02
CA PHE A 9 -10.87 -9.60 5.52
C PHE A 9 -12.19 -9.35 4.78
N PRO A 10 -13.34 -9.50 5.49
CA PRO A 10 -14.65 -9.44 4.83
C PRO A 10 -14.99 -8.07 4.25
N ASP A 11 -14.35 -7.00 4.72
CA ASP A 11 -14.65 -5.64 4.29
C ASP A 11 -13.79 -5.16 3.13
N LEU A 12 -12.85 -6.00 2.66
CA LEU A 12 -11.95 -5.64 1.59
C LEU A 12 -12.15 -6.56 0.40
N TYR A 13 -12.55 -5.98 -0.72
CA TYR A 13 -12.71 -6.72 -1.96
C TYR A 13 -11.40 -6.68 -2.75
N PRO A 14 -10.97 -7.82 -3.33
CA PRO A 14 -9.77 -7.84 -4.14
C PRO A 14 -9.94 -6.99 -5.39
N GLU A 15 -8.98 -6.13 -5.65
CA GLU A 15 -8.91 -5.33 -6.86
C GLU A 15 -7.74 -5.79 -7.72
N ASP A 16 -7.88 -5.64 -9.03
CA ASP A 16 -6.85 -6.08 -9.97
C ASP A 16 -5.59 -5.22 -9.83
N ILE A 17 -4.42 -5.88 -9.92
CA ILE A 17 -3.15 -5.18 -10.01
C ILE A 17 -2.72 -5.23 -11.46
N PRO A 18 -2.48 -4.08 -12.12
CA PRO A 18 -2.04 -4.08 -13.51
C PRO A 18 -0.75 -4.90 -13.70
N GLY A 19 -0.70 -5.68 -14.76
CA GLY A 19 0.47 -6.47 -15.12
C GLY A 19 0.52 -7.87 -14.57
N THR A 20 -0.46 -8.28 -13.78
CA THR A 20 -0.54 -9.64 -13.25
C THR A 20 -1.99 -10.11 -13.18
N SER A 21 -2.19 -11.42 -13.37
CA SER A 21 -3.48 -12.07 -13.17
C SER A 21 -3.48 -12.98 -11.95
N GLN A 22 -2.34 -13.01 -11.22
CA GLN A 22 -2.14 -13.90 -10.07
C GLN A 22 -2.30 -13.18 -8.75
N TRP A 23 -2.23 -11.85 -8.75
CA TRP A 23 -2.20 -11.04 -7.57
C TRP A 23 -3.26 -9.94 -7.60
N PHE A 24 -3.79 -9.66 -6.43
CA PHE A 24 -4.84 -8.65 -6.22
C PHE A 24 -4.49 -7.87 -4.97
N TYR A 25 -5.14 -6.73 -4.78
CA TYR A 25 -4.93 -5.97 -3.55
C TYR A 25 -6.25 -5.52 -2.93
N GLY A 26 -6.22 -5.28 -1.63
CA GLY A 26 -7.30 -4.63 -0.90
C GLY A 26 -6.74 -3.36 -0.27
N HIS A 27 -7.41 -2.24 -0.51
CA HIS A 27 -6.95 -0.94 -0.05
C HIS A 27 -8.10 -0.20 0.61
N HIS A 28 -7.90 0.20 1.85
CA HIS A 28 -8.90 0.97 2.57
C HIS A 28 -8.26 2.22 3.16
N ALA A 29 -8.73 3.37 2.71
CA ALA A 29 -8.30 4.67 3.20
C ALA A 29 -9.50 5.59 3.17
N SER A 30 -9.67 6.41 4.22
CA SER A 30 -10.79 7.34 4.31
C SER A 30 -10.55 8.63 3.52
N CYS A 31 -9.34 8.79 2.97
CA CYS A 31 -8.99 9.98 2.21
C CYS A 31 -7.80 9.68 1.28
N SER A 32 -7.39 10.67 0.48
CA SER A 32 -6.15 10.60 -0.28
C SER A 32 -4.97 11.05 0.58
N ALA A 33 -3.74 10.83 0.08
CA ALA A 33 -2.54 11.24 0.80
C ALA A 33 -2.53 12.75 1.08
N TYR A 34 -3.03 13.55 0.15
CA TYR A 34 -3.06 15.01 0.29
C TYR A 34 -3.98 15.49 1.42
N GLU A 35 -4.96 14.69 1.74
CA GLU A 35 -5.98 15.06 2.73
C GLU A 35 -5.61 14.65 4.16
N VAL A 36 -4.56 13.82 4.31
CA VAL A 36 -4.15 13.36 5.65
C VAL A 36 -3.88 14.52 6.62
N PRO A 37 -3.19 15.61 6.21
CA PRO A 37 -2.97 16.74 7.13
C PRO A 37 -4.24 17.37 7.64
N GLU A 38 -5.35 17.28 6.92
CA GLU A 38 -6.64 17.83 7.35
C GLU A 38 -7.20 17.12 8.58
N TYR A 39 -6.73 15.92 8.86
CA TYR A 39 -7.13 15.15 10.04
C TYR A 39 -6.41 15.60 11.31
N LYS A 40 -5.45 16.52 11.19
CA LYS A 40 -4.73 17.14 12.33
C LYS A 40 -4.15 16.11 13.29
N GLY A 41 -3.48 15.10 12.76
CA GLY A 41 -2.84 14.05 13.55
C GLY A 41 -3.76 12.91 13.95
N ASN A 42 -4.98 12.87 13.42
CA ASN A 42 -5.96 11.84 13.77
C ASN A 42 -6.37 10.95 12.60
N TYR A 43 -5.54 10.87 11.56
CA TYR A 43 -5.79 9.92 10.50
C TYR A 43 -5.52 8.50 11.01
N GLU A 44 -6.53 7.63 10.90
CA GLU A 44 -6.44 6.29 11.49
C GLU A 44 -5.48 5.34 10.77
N GLY A 45 -5.06 5.67 9.56
CA GLY A 45 -4.13 4.86 8.80
C GLY A 45 -4.77 4.09 7.67
N THR A 46 -3.95 3.73 6.67
CA THR A 46 -4.39 2.96 5.52
C THR A 46 -4.22 1.48 5.81
N ARG A 47 -5.20 0.68 5.37
CA ARG A 47 -5.10 -0.77 5.40
C ARG A 47 -4.79 -1.26 3.98
N LEU A 48 -3.75 -2.04 3.83
CA LEU A 48 -3.32 -2.58 2.55
C LEU A 48 -3.01 -4.07 2.69
N TYR A 49 -3.65 -4.86 1.83
CA TYR A 49 -3.43 -6.30 1.77
C TYR A 49 -3.14 -6.70 0.34
N ILE A 50 -2.32 -7.72 0.17
CA ILE A 50 -2.02 -8.31 -1.14
C ILE A 50 -2.51 -9.75 -1.09
N PHE A 51 -3.30 -10.12 -2.09
CA PHE A 51 -3.93 -11.44 -2.16
C PHE A 51 -3.37 -12.22 -3.34
N ASN A 52 -3.03 -13.48 -3.11
CA ASN A 52 -2.67 -14.40 -4.17
C ASN A 52 -3.93 -15.10 -4.67
N ILE A 53 -3.94 -15.47 -5.97
CA ILE A 53 -5.09 -16.20 -6.55
C ILE A 53 -5.38 -17.50 -5.83
N ASN A 54 -4.40 -18.06 -5.12
CA ASN A 54 -4.57 -19.27 -4.32
C ASN A 54 -5.24 -19.02 -2.96
N GLY A 55 -5.59 -17.78 -2.66
CA GLY A 55 -6.28 -17.42 -1.43
C GLY A 55 -5.38 -17.01 -0.28
N LYS A 56 -4.07 -16.94 -0.49
CA LYS A 56 -3.16 -16.43 0.53
C LYS A 56 -3.26 -14.93 0.64
N VAL A 57 -3.16 -14.42 1.86
CA VAL A 57 -3.28 -13.00 2.16
C VAL A 57 -2.01 -12.52 2.86
N TYR A 58 -1.48 -11.39 2.39
CA TYR A 58 -0.27 -10.79 2.94
C TYR A 58 -0.57 -9.36 3.35
N GLU A 59 0.01 -8.93 4.46
CA GLU A 59 -0.08 -7.55 4.92
C GLU A 59 1.33 -6.98 5.02
N PRO A 60 1.79 -6.24 3.99
CA PRO A 60 3.16 -5.69 4.02
C PRO A 60 3.41 -4.74 5.17
N PHE A 61 2.41 -3.96 5.53
CA PHE A 61 2.48 -3.00 6.63
C PHE A 61 1.22 -3.12 7.48
N ARG A 62 1.38 -3.11 8.79
CA ARG A 62 0.24 -2.98 9.68
C ARG A 62 -0.35 -1.58 9.56
N GLN A 63 -1.65 -1.45 9.76
CA GLN A 63 -2.28 -0.15 9.83
C GLN A 63 -1.63 0.67 10.95
N GLU A 64 -1.21 1.88 10.61
CA GLU A 64 -0.56 2.76 11.56
C GLU A 64 -1.15 4.15 11.45
N LYS A 65 -1.43 4.76 12.59
CA LYS A 65 -2.00 6.12 12.64
C LYS A 65 -1.09 7.10 11.92
N ASN A 66 -1.71 7.95 11.08
CA ASN A 66 -1.03 8.97 10.30
C ASN A 66 -0.06 8.42 9.24
N VAL A 67 -0.29 7.19 8.79
CA VAL A 67 0.45 6.59 7.69
C VAL A 67 -0.50 6.27 6.55
N TYR A 68 -0.18 6.76 5.37
CA TYR A 68 -0.93 6.49 4.15
C TYR A 68 -0.11 5.59 3.23
N LEU A 69 -0.76 4.57 2.67
CA LEU A 69 -0.13 3.65 1.72
C LEU A 69 -0.84 3.76 0.38
N ASN A 70 -0.07 3.89 -0.70
CA ASN A 70 -0.64 3.83 -2.04
C ASN A 70 -0.94 2.38 -2.42
N PRO A 71 -1.86 2.15 -3.37
CA PRO A 71 -2.02 0.81 -3.94
C PRO A 71 -0.71 0.31 -4.52
N PRO A 72 -0.45 -1.00 -4.46
CA PRO A 72 0.83 -1.54 -4.93
C PRO A 72 0.93 -1.51 -6.44
N VAL A 73 2.15 -1.41 -6.95
CA VAL A 73 2.46 -1.63 -8.36
C VAL A 73 3.27 -2.92 -8.47
N TYR A 74 3.09 -3.66 -9.56
CA TYR A 74 3.73 -4.96 -9.72
C TYR A 74 4.89 -4.89 -10.70
N SER A 75 6.02 -5.49 -10.32
CA SER A 75 7.17 -5.67 -11.20
C SER A 75 7.23 -7.13 -11.65
N ARG A 76 6.96 -7.36 -12.92
CA ARG A 76 6.99 -8.70 -13.49
C ARG A 76 8.39 -9.30 -13.48
N GLU A 77 9.41 -8.48 -13.75
CA GLU A 77 10.79 -8.93 -13.79
C GLU A 77 11.29 -9.36 -12.41
N ARG A 78 10.89 -8.66 -11.38
CA ARG A 78 11.37 -8.91 -10.03
C ARG A 78 10.40 -9.74 -9.20
N GLU A 79 9.21 -9.99 -9.74
CA GLU A 79 8.14 -10.71 -9.04
C GLU A 79 7.90 -10.11 -7.65
N SER A 80 7.82 -8.78 -7.62
CA SER A 80 7.67 -8.03 -6.37
C SER A 80 6.76 -6.83 -6.57
N PHE A 81 6.41 -6.18 -5.46
CA PHE A 81 5.50 -5.04 -5.46
C PHE A 81 6.23 -3.79 -4.98
N GLY A 82 5.94 -2.67 -5.65
CA GLY A 82 6.39 -1.36 -5.19
C GLY A 82 5.27 -0.71 -4.39
N ILE A 83 5.60 -0.18 -3.22
CA ILE A 83 4.62 0.47 -2.34
C ILE A 83 5.19 1.79 -1.86
N LEU A 84 4.40 2.87 -2.04
CA LEU A 84 4.75 4.16 -1.47
C LEU A 84 4.06 4.30 -0.12
N ARG A 85 4.85 4.66 0.88
CA ARG A 85 4.40 4.85 2.26
C ARG A 85 4.66 6.29 2.67
N PHE A 86 3.58 7.00 3.00
CA PHE A 86 3.64 8.39 3.45
C PHE A 86 3.49 8.40 4.97
N ASP A 87 4.60 8.60 5.67
CA ASP A 87 4.62 8.60 7.12
C ASP A 87 4.57 10.03 7.63
N PHE A 88 3.37 10.47 8.01
CA PHE A 88 3.15 11.84 8.49
C PHE A 88 3.64 12.04 9.93
N ASN A 89 3.92 10.96 10.66
CA ASN A 89 4.51 11.07 11.99
C ASN A 89 5.98 11.47 11.90
N LYS A 90 6.67 10.95 10.90
CA LYS A 90 8.10 11.24 10.66
C LYS A 90 8.32 12.29 9.59
N GLU A 91 7.23 12.76 8.97
CA GLU A 91 7.29 13.69 7.84
C GLU A 91 8.20 13.14 6.73
N SER A 92 7.99 11.88 6.37
CA SER A 92 8.82 11.14 5.44
C SER A 92 7.98 10.42 4.40
N ILE A 93 8.50 10.38 3.16
CA ILE A 93 7.91 9.61 2.06
C ILE A 93 8.88 8.48 1.75
N GLN A 94 8.39 7.25 1.77
CA GLN A 94 9.21 6.06 1.63
C GLN A 94 8.72 5.20 0.48
N ALA A 95 9.67 4.72 -0.34
CA ALA A 95 9.37 3.74 -1.39
C ALA A 95 9.94 2.40 -0.96
N PHE A 96 9.08 1.38 -0.94
CA PHE A 96 9.45 0.03 -0.54
C PHE A 96 9.26 -0.95 -1.68
N GLU A 97 10.08 -2.00 -1.66
CA GLU A 97 9.86 -3.19 -2.47
C GLU A 97 9.42 -4.32 -1.54
N TYR A 98 8.34 -4.98 -1.90
CA TYR A 98 7.79 -6.09 -1.12
C TYR A 98 7.74 -7.34 -1.97
N ALA A 99 8.39 -8.40 -1.52
CA ALA A 99 8.30 -9.73 -2.10
C ALA A 99 7.58 -10.64 -1.11
N PRO A 100 6.45 -11.28 -1.51
CA PRO A 100 5.68 -12.07 -0.54
C PRO A 100 6.24 -13.45 -0.24
N GLU A 101 6.95 -14.07 -1.18
CA GLU A 101 7.41 -15.45 -1.02
C GLU A 101 8.83 -15.66 -1.57
N PRO A 102 9.88 -15.73 -0.73
CA PRO A 102 9.83 -15.53 0.71
C PRO A 102 9.59 -14.06 1.05
N GLU A 103 8.89 -13.83 2.13
CA GLU A 103 8.49 -12.47 2.48
C GLU A 103 9.71 -11.60 2.79
N LYS A 104 9.81 -10.48 2.08
CA LYS A 104 10.89 -9.53 2.26
C LYS A 104 10.41 -8.13 1.94
N LEU A 105 10.61 -7.21 2.87
CA LEU A 105 10.29 -5.80 2.72
C LEU A 105 11.59 -5.01 2.73
N SER A 106 11.84 -4.25 1.67
CA SER A 106 13.08 -3.49 1.52
C SER A 106 12.78 -2.01 1.25
N LEU A 107 13.39 -1.14 2.05
CA LEU A 107 13.31 0.30 1.81
C LEU A 107 14.25 0.64 0.64
N LEU A 108 13.70 1.24 -0.42
CA LEU A 108 14.48 1.62 -1.59
C LEU A 108 14.96 3.05 -1.51
N ILE A 109 14.08 3.96 -1.09
CA ILE A 109 14.41 5.38 -1.01
C ILE A 109 13.51 6.03 0.04
N GLU A 110 14.05 7.06 0.69
CA GLU A 110 13.30 7.88 1.64
C GLU A 110 13.54 9.34 1.35
N LEU A 111 12.47 10.13 1.25
CA LEU A 111 12.53 11.54 0.98
C LEU A 111 11.80 12.31 2.09
N PRO A 112 12.25 13.54 2.40
CA PRO A 112 11.54 14.35 3.38
C PRO A 112 10.17 14.75 2.84
N MET A 113 9.18 14.89 3.74
CA MET A 113 7.82 15.27 3.37
C MET A 113 7.76 16.66 2.73
N SER A 114 8.77 17.49 2.97
CA SER A 114 8.86 18.82 2.32
C SER A 114 8.92 18.72 0.80
N ARG A 115 9.23 17.54 0.25
CA ARG A 115 9.24 17.28 -1.19
C ARG A 115 7.87 16.83 -1.70
N PHE A 116 6.86 16.82 -0.83
CA PHE A 116 5.52 16.34 -1.19
C PHE A 116 4.91 17.14 -2.34
N ASP A 117 5.10 18.45 -2.33
CA ASP A 117 4.57 19.32 -3.39
C ASP A 117 5.23 19.04 -4.74
N ASP A 118 6.48 18.58 -4.74
CA ASP A 118 7.17 18.23 -5.96
C ASP A 118 6.56 17.00 -6.62
N LEU A 119 5.97 16.11 -5.82
CA LEU A 119 5.32 14.91 -6.34
C LEU A 119 4.02 15.22 -7.06
N ASP A 120 3.35 16.33 -6.71
CA ASP A 120 2.13 16.76 -7.35
C ASP A 120 2.35 17.12 -8.82
N ASN A 121 3.56 17.49 -9.17
CA ASN A 121 3.89 17.96 -10.51
C ASN A 121 4.55 16.89 -11.39
N ILE A 122 4.53 15.66 -10.93
CA ILE A 122 5.12 14.54 -11.68
C ILE A 122 4.11 13.84 -12.58
#